data_f118832a7af37512e17239ca4b793939
#
_entry.id   f118832a7af37512e17239ca4b793939
#
_cell.length_a   1.000
_cell.length_b   1.000
_cell.length_c   1.000
_cell.angle_alpha   90.00
_cell.angle_beta   90.00
_cell.angle_gamma   90.00
#
_symmetry.space_group_name_H-M   'P 1'
#
loop_
_entity.id
_entity.type
_entity.pdbx_description
1 polymer ?
#
loop_
_entity_poly.entity_id
_entity_poly.type
_entity_poly.pdbx_seq_one_letter_code
_entity_poly.pdbx_strand_id
1 'polypeptide(L)'
;VYSGVADGSAVTTMPYVSLDITNRDAVMKMIQEVQPDAVIHCAAWTAVDMAEDDDKVAQVRSVNAGGTKNIADACKAVNCKMLYLSTDYVFDGQGEKPWEPDCKDYKPLNVYGQTKLEGEQAVNETLDKYFIVRIAWVFGLNGKNFIKTMINVGKTHDEVRVVNDQIGTPTYTYDLARLLVDMCETEKYGYYHATNAE
;
A
#
# COMPACT_ATOMS: atom_id res chain seq x y z
N VAL A 1 -3.11 1.49 16.24
CA VAL A 1 -3.38 0.05 16.08
C VAL A 1 -2.37 -0.49 15.08
N TYR A 2 -1.51 -1.36 15.50
CA TYR A 2 -0.41 -1.88 14.69
C TYR A 2 -0.64 -3.36 14.37
N SER A 3 -0.65 -3.74 13.12
CA SER A 3 -0.62 -5.14 12.75
C SER A 3 0.81 -5.65 12.92
N GLY A 4 1.06 -6.41 13.98
CA GLY A 4 2.36 -7.05 14.20
C GLY A 4 2.73 -8.00 13.08
N VAL A 5 4.00 -8.34 12.98
CA VAL A 5 4.50 -9.32 12.00
C VAL A 5 4.00 -10.71 12.40
N ALA A 6 3.52 -11.47 11.45
CA ALA A 6 2.94 -12.80 11.65
C ALA A 6 3.93 -13.85 12.22
N ASP A 7 5.24 -13.54 12.29
CA ASP A 7 6.29 -14.44 12.78
C ASP A 7 6.64 -14.27 14.25
N GLY A 8 5.95 -13.40 14.98
CA GLY A 8 6.18 -13.17 16.42
C GLY A 8 7.48 -12.46 16.76
N SER A 9 8.25 -11.98 15.78
CA SER A 9 9.57 -11.35 15.99
C SER A 9 9.52 -9.86 16.27
N ALA A 10 8.38 -9.20 16.07
CA ALA A 10 8.26 -7.77 16.33
C ALA A 10 7.97 -7.51 17.82
N VAL A 11 8.95 -7.03 18.50
CA VAL A 11 8.77 -6.43 19.83
C VAL A 11 8.18 -5.03 19.61
N THR A 12 6.86 -4.92 19.64
CA THR A 12 6.18 -3.63 19.69
C THR A 12 5.53 -3.45 21.05
N THR A 13 5.73 -2.30 21.65
CA THR A 13 5.02 -1.87 22.86
C THR A 13 3.63 -1.30 22.56
N MET A 14 3.27 -1.23 21.27
CA MET A 14 1.99 -0.70 20.81
C MET A 14 0.88 -1.75 21.00
N PRO A 15 -0.31 -1.35 21.43
CA PRO A 15 -1.45 -2.25 21.51
C PRO A 15 -1.79 -2.78 20.11
N TYR A 16 -1.96 -4.09 20.02
CA TYR A 16 -2.37 -4.78 18.80
C TYR A 16 -3.84 -5.20 18.91
N VAL A 17 -4.61 -4.88 17.88
CA VAL A 17 -6.02 -5.29 17.75
C VAL A 17 -6.24 -5.85 16.35
N SER A 18 -6.86 -7.03 16.27
CA SER A 18 -7.27 -7.60 14.99
C SER A 18 -8.42 -6.80 14.41
N LEU A 19 -8.30 -6.40 13.15
CA LEU A 19 -9.31 -5.63 12.42
C LEU A 19 -9.38 -6.11 10.97
N ASP A 20 -10.55 -6.62 10.58
CA ASP A 20 -10.87 -6.87 9.18
C ASP A 20 -11.39 -5.57 8.55
N ILE A 21 -10.58 -5.00 7.65
CA ILE A 21 -10.91 -3.73 6.98
C ILE A 21 -12.12 -3.83 6.05
N THR A 22 -12.53 -5.04 5.64
CA THR A 22 -13.73 -5.25 4.82
C THR A 22 -15.01 -5.14 5.64
N ASN A 23 -14.90 -5.25 6.98
CA ASN A 23 -16.03 -5.05 7.89
C ASN A 23 -16.15 -3.56 8.26
N ARG A 24 -17.05 -2.87 7.56
CA ARG A 24 -17.28 -1.43 7.69
C ARG A 24 -17.59 -1.00 9.14
N ASP A 25 -18.46 -1.74 9.82
CA ASP A 25 -18.90 -1.36 11.16
C ASP A 25 -17.77 -1.54 12.19
N ALA A 26 -16.96 -2.60 12.05
CA ALA A 26 -15.80 -2.82 12.88
C ALA A 26 -14.73 -1.72 12.69
N VAL A 27 -14.49 -1.29 11.43
CA VAL A 27 -13.57 -0.20 11.10
C VAL A 27 -14.07 1.12 11.70
N MET A 28 -15.34 1.45 11.48
CA MET A 28 -15.95 2.68 12.01
C MET A 28 -15.86 2.73 13.53
N LYS A 29 -16.27 1.65 14.20
CA LYS A 29 -16.22 1.55 15.66
C LYS A 29 -14.79 1.74 16.18
N MET A 30 -13.82 1.03 15.60
CA MET A 30 -12.41 1.08 16.02
C MET A 30 -11.85 2.49 15.91
N ILE A 31 -12.03 3.16 14.78
CA ILE A 31 -11.49 4.51 14.56
C ILE A 31 -12.20 5.53 15.45
N GLN A 32 -13.50 5.38 15.68
CA GLN A 32 -14.23 6.23 16.63
C GLN A 32 -13.80 6.04 18.08
N GLU A 33 -13.47 4.81 18.50
CA GLU A 33 -12.98 4.54 19.86
C GLU A 33 -11.54 5.06 20.06
N VAL A 34 -10.67 4.92 19.05
CA VAL A 34 -9.26 5.32 19.14
C VAL A 34 -9.09 6.83 18.98
N GLN A 35 -9.94 7.51 18.18
CA GLN A 35 -9.82 8.94 17.84
C GLN A 35 -8.40 9.34 17.38
N PRO A 36 -7.84 8.69 16.36
CA PRO A 36 -6.47 8.95 15.93
C PRO A 36 -6.33 10.31 15.25
N ASP A 37 -5.16 10.95 15.35
CA ASP A 37 -4.81 12.13 14.56
C ASP A 37 -4.54 11.79 13.09
N ALA A 38 -3.98 10.60 12.85
CA ALA A 38 -3.69 10.08 11.51
C ALA A 38 -3.81 8.55 11.45
N VAL A 39 -4.21 8.05 10.28
CA VAL A 39 -4.24 6.62 9.95
C VAL A 39 -3.26 6.35 8.83
N ILE A 40 -2.27 5.47 9.04
CA ILE A 40 -1.39 4.94 8.00
C ILE A 40 -1.95 3.60 7.53
N HIS A 41 -2.54 3.59 6.33
CA HIS A 41 -3.20 2.43 5.76
C HIS A 41 -2.24 1.63 4.87
N CYS A 42 -1.69 0.54 5.44
CA CYS A 42 -0.77 -0.36 4.75
C CYS A 42 -1.41 -1.69 4.33
N ALA A 43 -2.64 -1.98 4.79
CA ALA A 43 -3.28 -3.25 4.49
C ALA A 43 -3.72 -3.31 3.02
N ALA A 44 -3.37 -4.39 2.34
CA ALA A 44 -3.76 -4.65 0.96
C ALA A 44 -3.61 -6.13 0.61
N TRP A 45 -4.34 -6.58 -0.39
CA TRP A 45 -4.03 -7.79 -1.13
C TRP A 45 -2.88 -7.48 -2.09
N THR A 46 -1.71 -8.10 -1.89
CA THR A 46 -0.48 -7.79 -2.65
C THR A 46 0.01 -8.95 -3.52
N ALA A 47 -0.68 -10.09 -3.52
CA ALA A 47 -0.36 -11.21 -4.39
C ALA A 47 -0.91 -10.94 -5.79
N VAL A 48 -0.11 -10.25 -6.62
CA VAL A 48 -0.51 -9.72 -7.93
C VAL A 48 -1.02 -10.82 -8.85
N ASP A 49 -0.25 -11.91 -8.99
CA ASP A 49 -0.61 -13.01 -9.89
C ASP A 49 -1.91 -13.72 -9.44
N MET A 50 -2.05 -13.96 -8.14
CA MET A 50 -3.28 -14.56 -7.58
C MET A 50 -4.50 -13.64 -7.69
N ALA A 51 -4.31 -12.34 -7.87
CA ALA A 51 -5.41 -11.41 -8.02
C ALA A 51 -6.13 -11.59 -9.36
N GLU A 52 -5.48 -12.22 -10.34
CA GLU A 52 -6.06 -12.54 -11.66
C GLU A 52 -6.93 -13.81 -11.64
N ASP A 53 -6.89 -14.61 -10.57
CA ASP A 53 -7.77 -15.78 -10.45
C ASP A 53 -9.24 -15.34 -10.32
N ASP A 54 -10.13 -15.83 -11.18
CA ASP A 54 -11.53 -15.43 -11.27
C ASP A 54 -12.26 -15.50 -9.90
N ASP A 55 -11.92 -16.50 -9.10
CA ASP A 55 -12.51 -16.71 -7.76
C ASP A 55 -11.95 -15.74 -6.69
N LYS A 56 -10.89 -14.99 -7.00
CA LYS A 56 -10.24 -14.04 -6.09
C LYS A 56 -10.57 -12.58 -6.38
N VAL A 57 -10.90 -12.24 -7.61
CA VAL A 57 -11.13 -10.84 -8.04
C VAL A 57 -12.07 -10.08 -7.10
N ALA A 58 -13.19 -10.70 -6.71
CA ALA A 58 -14.16 -10.08 -5.79
C ALA A 58 -13.55 -9.81 -4.41
N GLN A 59 -12.77 -10.75 -3.89
CA GLN A 59 -12.09 -10.61 -2.60
C GLN A 59 -10.99 -9.56 -2.65
N VAL A 60 -10.19 -9.54 -3.71
CA VAL A 60 -9.14 -8.52 -3.94
C VAL A 60 -9.75 -7.12 -3.94
N ARG A 61 -10.84 -6.92 -4.70
CA ARG A 61 -11.55 -5.63 -4.75
C ARG A 61 -12.16 -5.27 -3.40
N SER A 62 -12.75 -6.23 -2.69
CA SER A 62 -13.29 -6.00 -1.35
C SER A 62 -12.23 -5.51 -0.38
N VAL A 63 -11.01 -6.05 -0.44
CA VAL A 63 -9.89 -5.62 0.42
C VAL A 63 -9.31 -4.28 -0.05
N ASN A 64 -8.87 -4.20 -1.31
CA ASN A 64 -8.07 -3.05 -1.79
C ASN A 64 -8.92 -1.78 -2.00
N ALA A 65 -10.12 -1.91 -2.54
CA ALA A 65 -11.03 -0.79 -2.76
C ALA A 65 -12.02 -0.62 -1.62
N GLY A 66 -12.79 -1.66 -1.30
CA GLY A 66 -13.82 -1.61 -0.26
C GLY A 66 -13.27 -1.33 1.13
N GLY A 67 -12.22 -2.05 1.55
CA GLY A 67 -11.56 -1.83 2.83
C GLY A 67 -10.93 -0.44 2.95
N THR A 68 -10.30 0.04 1.88
CA THR A 68 -9.77 1.41 1.82
C THR A 68 -10.89 2.45 1.96
N LYS A 69 -12.03 2.25 1.28
CA LYS A 69 -13.21 3.12 1.41
C LYS A 69 -13.75 3.14 2.83
N ASN A 70 -13.83 2.00 3.50
CA ASN A 70 -14.29 1.90 4.88
C ASN A 70 -13.40 2.72 5.84
N ILE A 71 -12.05 2.65 5.65
CA ILE A 71 -11.11 3.42 6.44
C ILE A 71 -11.24 4.91 6.13
N ALA A 72 -11.38 5.31 4.85
CA ALA A 72 -11.56 6.69 4.47
C ALA A 72 -12.85 7.29 5.07
N ASP A 73 -13.97 6.56 5.03
CA ASP A 73 -15.23 6.98 5.64
C ASP A 73 -15.09 7.19 7.16
N ALA A 74 -14.38 6.28 7.83
CA ALA A 74 -14.14 6.37 9.26
C ALA A 74 -13.20 7.55 9.62
N CYS A 75 -12.13 7.77 8.83
CA CYS A 75 -11.27 8.94 8.99
C CYS A 75 -12.04 10.26 8.83
N LYS A 76 -12.95 10.32 7.83
CA LYS A 76 -13.83 11.47 7.65
C LYS A 76 -14.71 11.71 8.87
N ALA A 77 -15.27 10.67 9.45
CA ALA A 77 -16.18 10.76 10.59
C ALA A 77 -15.51 11.35 11.84
N VAL A 78 -14.19 11.13 12.03
CA VAL A 78 -13.41 11.67 13.16
C VAL A 78 -12.49 12.81 12.74
N ASN A 79 -12.55 13.26 11.48
CA ASN A 79 -11.74 14.36 10.92
C ASN A 79 -10.22 14.15 11.03
N CYS A 80 -9.74 12.91 10.99
CA CYS A 80 -8.30 12.60 11.02
C CYS A 80 -7.69 12.55 9.61
N LYS A 81 -6.35 12.62 9.55
CA LYS A 81 -5.57 12.46 8.32
C LYS A 81 -5.53 10.98 7.89
N MET A 82 -5.40 10.71 6.60
CA MET A 82 -5.17 9.36 6.09
C MET A 82 -3.97 9.34 5.16
N LEU A 83 -3.01 8.44 5.42
CA LEU A 83 -1.98 8.05 4.48
C LEU A 83 -2.34 6.71 3.87
N TYR A 84 -2.45 6.66 2.55
CA TYR A 84 -2.75 5.44 1.79
C TYR A 84 -1.55 5.01 0.98
N LEU A 85 -1.02 3.81 1.24
CA LEU A 85 0.02 3.23 0.41
C LEU A 85 -0.59 2.65 -0.86
N SER A 86 -0.23 3.23 -2.00
CA SER A 86 -0.61 2.79 -3.33
C SER A 86 0.60 2.22 -4.09
N THR A 87 0.51 2.11 -5.40
CA THR A 87 1.48 1.44 -6.27
C THR A 87 1.64 2.19 -7.59
N ASP A 88 2.77 2.00 -8.24
CA ASP A 88 3.02 2.37 -9.63
C ASP A 88 2.15 1.60 -10.64
N TYR A 89 1.61 0.43 -10.26
CA TYR A 89 0.70 -0.38 -11.11
C TYR A 89 -0.63 0.29 -11.46
N VAL A 90 -0.88 1.50 -10.98
CA VAL A 90 -1.99 2.35 -11.46
C VAL A 90 -1.74 2.89 -12.86
N PHE A 91 -0.51 2.80 -13.37
CA PHE A 91 -0.09 3.17 -14.71
C PHE A 91 0.22 1.94 -15.57
N ASP A 92 0.34 2.12 -16.89
CA ASP A 92 0.65 1.04 -17.84
C ASP A 92 2.15 0.75 -18.01
N GLY A 93 3.01 1.50 -17.34
CA GLY A 93 4.46 1.32 -17.43
C GLY A 93 5.06 1.72 -18.80
N GLN A 94 4.29 2.34 -19.68
CA GLN A 94 4.77 2.75 -20.99
C GLN A 94 5.33 4.16 -20.96
N GLY A 95 6.36 4.41 -21.78
CA GLY A 95 6.97 5.74 -21.92
C GLY A 95 8.46 5.75 -21.58
N GLU A 96 9.09 6.90 -21.81
CA GLU A 96 10.54 7.09 -21.63
C GLU A 96 10.89 7.95 -20.42
N LYS A 97 9.86 8.43 -19.70
CA LYS A 97 10.04 9.34 -18.55
C LYS A 97 9.29 8.80 -17.34
N PRO A 98 9.82 9.06 -16.12
CA PRO A 98 9.08 8.76 -14.90
C PRO A 98 7.72 9.47 -14.86
N TRP A 99 6.74 8.81 -14.26
CA TRP A 99 5.42 9.39 -14.03
C TRP A 99 5.49 10.47 -12.94
N GLU A 100 4.84 11.60 -13.18
CA GLU A 100 4.70 12.65 -12.18
C GLU A 100 3.58 12.28 -11.18
N PRO A 101 3.68 12.73 -9.90
CA PRO A 101 2.68 12.41 -8.88
C PRO A 101 1.26 12.85 -9.22
N ASP A 102 1.11 13.97 -9.93
CA ASP A 102 -0.17 14.55 -10.35
C ASP A 102 -0.70 14.01 -11.68
N CYS A 103 0.06 13.12 -12.32
CA CYS A 103 -0.40 12.45 -13.55
C CYS A 103 -1.66 11.63 -13.28
N LYS A 104 -2.67 11.81 -14.16
CA LYS A 104 -3.97 11.12 -14.10
C LYS A 104 -4.20 10.17 -15.28
N ASP A 105 -3.15 9.87 -16.02
CA ASP A 105 -3.19 8.98 -17.19
C ASP A 105 -3.18 7.51 -16.74
N TYR A 106 -4.12 7.18 -15.88
CA TYR A 106 -4.23 5.86 -15.26
C TYR A 106 -4.60 4.80 -16.27
N LYS A 107 -3.83 3.71 -16.32
CA LYS A 107 -4.05 2.56 -17.20
C LYS A 107 -3.54 1.27 -16.53
N PRO A 108 -4.14 0.86 -15.41
CA PRO A 108 -3.72 -0.37 -14.73
C PRO A 108 -3.90 -1.57 -15.65
N LEU A 109 -2.89 -2.43 -15.71
CA LEU A 109 -2.85 -3.60 -16.60
C LEU A 109 -3.35 -4.89 -15.94
N ASN A 110 -3.61 -4.87 -14.64
CA ASN A 110 -4.01 -6.03 -13.86
C ASN A 110 -5.01 -5.68 -12.76
N VAL A 111 -5.66 -6.70 -12.19
CA VAL A 111 -6.67 -6.57 -11.14
C VAL A 111 -6.09 -5.89 -9.89
N TYR A 112 -4.85 -6.20 -9.52
CA TYR A 112 -4.18 -5.54 -8.40
C TYR A 112 -4.09 -4.03 -8.61
N GLY A 113 -3.52 -3.59 -9.73
CA GLY A 113 -3.40 -2.16 -10.06
C GLY A 113 -4.76 -1.46 -10.15
N GLN A 114 -5.74 -2.10 -10.79
CA GLN A 114 -7.10 -1.59 -10.91
C GLN A 114 -7.74 -1.37 -9.53
N THR A 115 -7.66 -2.36 -8.64
CA THR A 115 -8.27 -2.26 -7.31
C THR A 115 -7.54 -1.30 -6.37
N LYS A 116 -6.23 -1.13 -6.55
CA LYS A 116 -5.45 -0.10 -5.85
C LYS A 116 -5.83 1.30 -6.32
N LEU A 117 -6.05 1.50 -7.63
CA LEU A 117 -6.55 2.75 -8.20
C LEU A 117 -7.96 3.08 -7.68
N GLU A 118 -8.86 2.11 -7.64
CA GLU A 118 -10.19 2.28 -7.02
C GLU A 118 -10.08 2.75 -5.56
N GLY A 119 -9.08 2.25 -4.82
CA GLY A 119 -8.75 2.72 -3.48
C GLY A 119 -8.28 4.18 -3.45
N GLU A 120 -7.39 4.60 -4.38
CA GLU A 120 -6.99 6.01 -4.50
C GLU A 120 -8.18 6.93 -4.75
N GLN A 121 -9.07 6.53 -5.66
CA GLN A 121 -10.29 7.27 -5.97
C GLN A 121 -11.20 7.40 -4.74
N ALA A 122 -11.40 6.29 -4.01
CA ALA A 122 -12.21 6.29 -2.80
C ALA A 122 -11.64 7.24 -1.72
N VAL A 123 -10.32 7.32 -1.56
CA VAL A 123 -9.65 8.24 -0.63
C VAL A 123 -9.86 9.68 -1.09
N ASN A 124 -9.53 9.98 -2.36
CA ASN A 124 -9.61 11.33 -2.92
C ASN A 124 -11.05 11.90 -2.93
N GLU A 125 -12.06 11.06 -3.20
CA GLU A 125 -13.47 11.47 -3.19
C GLU A 125 -14.02 11.68 -1.78
N THR A 126 -13.39 11.08 -0.77
CA THR A 126 -13.91 11.07 0.60
C THR A 126 -13.27 12.11 1.47
N LEU A 127 -11.96 12.35 1.32
CA LEU A 127 -11.15 13.12 2.26
C LEU A 127 -10.49 14.33 1.60
N ASP A 128 -10.34 15.39 2.36
CA ASP A 128 -9.48 16.54 2.03
C ASP A 128 -8.07 16.39 2.64
N LYS A 129 -7.96 15.67 3.77
CA LYS A 129 -6.71 15.48 4.54
C LYS A 129 -6.10 14.12 4.25
N TYR A 130 -5.54 13.94 3.05
CA TYR A 130 -4.98 12.66 2.65
C TYR A 130 -3.60 12.78 1.98
N PHE A 131 -2.84 11.71 2.10
CA PHE A 131 -1.62 11.45 1.33
C PHE A 131 -1.80 10.12 0.62
N ILE A 132 -1.72 10.11 -0.70
CA ILE A 132 -1.65 8.91 -1.51
C ILE A 132 -0.19 8.73 -1.91
N VAL A 133 0.44 7.69 -1.39
CA VAL A 133 1.88 7.44 -1.54
C VAL A 133 2.07 6.19 -2.39
N ARG A 134 2.45 6.38 -3.66
CA ARG A 134 2.74 5.29 -4.59
C ARG A 134 4.18 4.82 -4.39
N ILE A 135 4.34 3.54 -4.26
CA ILE A 135 5.62 2.85 -4.03
C ILE A 135 5.80 1.73 -5.04
N ALA A 136 7.05 1.37 -5.30
CA ALA A 136 7.42 0.28 -6.20
C ALA A 136 8.50 -0.60 -5.56
N TRP A 137 8.56 -1.87 -5.95
CA TRP A 137 9.63 -2.82 -5.61
C TRP A 137 10.02 -2.82 -4.13
N VAL A 138 9.02 -2.95 -3.27
CA VAL A 138 9.18 -2.86 -1.82
C VAL A 138 10.03 -4.00 -1.28
N PHE A 139 11.04 -3.68 -0.50
CA PHE A 139 11.91 -4.65 0.16
C PHE A 139 12.23 -4.24 1.61
N GLY A 140 12.57 -5.24 2.42
CA GLY A 140 12.93 -5.00 3.81
C GLY A 140 13.36 -6.28 4.53
N LEU A 141 13.67 -6.14 5.80
CA LEU A 141 14.12 -7.25 6.65
C LEU A 141 13.03 -8.29 6.90
N ASN A 142 11.77 -7.85 6.96
CA ASN A 142 10.64 -8.71 7.23
C ASN A 142 9.86 -9.08 5.96
N GLY A 143 9.12 -10.18 6.02
CA GLY A 143 8.28 -10.65 4.91
C GLY A 143 9.08 -11.19 3.71
N LYS A 144 8.35 -11.61 2.68
CA LYS A 144 8.89 -12.04 1.39
C LYS A 144 9.14 -10.82 0.51
N ASN A 145 10.25 -10.81 -0.21
CA ASN A 145 10.55 -9.79 -1.22
C ASN A 145 11.50 -10.35 -2.28
N PHE A 146 11.64 -9.63 -3.40
CA PHE A 146 12.44 -10.05 -4.53
C PHE A 146 13.89 -10.38 -4.14
N ILE A 147 14.55 -9.54 -3.33
CA ILE A 147 15.94 -9.73 -2.92
C ILE A 147 16.12 -11.06 -2.18
N LYS A 148 15.28 -11.31 -1.17
CA LYS A 148 15.32 -12.59 -0.43
C LYS A 148 15.00 -13.78 -1.31
N THR A 149 14.06 -13.64 -2.25
CA THR A 149 13.71 -14.68 -3.20
C THR A 149 14.91 -15.00 -4.08
N MET A 150 15.60 -14.02 -4.65
CA MET A 150 16.77 -14.24 -5.51
C MET A 150 17.93 -14.86 -4.73
N ILE A 151 18.19 -14.43 -3.50
CA ILE A 151 19.20 -15.07 -2.64
C ILE A 151 18.87 -16.54 -2.40
N ASN A 152 17.63 -16.88 -2.14
CA ASN A 152 17.23 -18.27 -1.87
C ASN A 152 17.26 -19.15 -3.12
N VAL A 153 16.77 -18.63 -4.25
CA VAL A 153 16.81 -19.34 -5.54
C VAL A 153 18.26 -19.59 -5.98
N GLY A 154 19.13 -18.58 -5.87
CA GLY A 154 20.55 -18.70 -6.22
C GLY A 154 21.34 -19.68 -5.38
N LYS A 155 20.83 -20.11 -4.21
CA LYS A 155 21.44 -21.19 -3.41
C LYS A 155 21.13 -22.59 -3.93
N THR A 156 20.11 -22.75 -4.74
CA THR A 156 19.55 -24.05 -5.15
C THR A 156 19.49 -24.27 -6.66
N HIS A 157 19.79 -23.24 -7.44
CA HIS A 157 19.73 -23.27 -8.91
C HIS A 157 21.02 -22.70 -9.49
N ASP A 158 21.54 -23.37 -10.49
CA ASP A 158 22.76 -22.95 -11.21
C ASP A 158 22.50 -21.76 -12.16
N GLU A 159 21.24 -21.58 -12.57
CA GLU A 159 20.80 -20.50 -13.45
C GLU A 159 19.50 -19.87 -12.91
N VAL A 160 19.44 -18.56 -12.94
CA VAL A 160 18.23 -17.80 -12.59
C VAL A 160 17.88 -16.87 -13.74
N ARG A 161 16.64 -16.95 -14.23
CA ARG A 161 16.11 -16.07 -15.28
C ARG A 161 15.29 -14.96 -14.64
N VAL A 162 15.65 -13.73 -14.93
CA VAL A 162 15.00 -12.54 -14.41
C VAL A 162 14.61 -11.65 -15.57
N VAL A 163 13.42 -11.06 -15.49
CA VAL A 163 12.95 -10.01 -16.41
C VAL A 163 13.92 -8.83 -16.35
N ASN A 164 14.33 -8.29 -17.50
CA ASN A 164 15.34 -7.23 -17.58
C ASN A 164 14.89 -6.00 -18.39
N ASP A 165 13.62 -5.94 -18.77
CA ASP A 165 13.00 -4.85 -19.53
C ASP A 165 12.11 -3.94 -18.67
N GLN A 166 12.07 -4.19 -17.36
CA GLN A 166 11.38 -3.32 -16.40
C GLN A 166 12.36 -2.31 -15.81
N ILE A 167 11.97 -1.03 -15.87
CA ILE A 167 12.72 0.08 -15.27
C ILE A 167 11.91 0.60 -14.09
N GLY A 168 12.54 0.66 -12.91
CA GLY A 168 11.88 1.11 -11.69
C GLY A 168 12.89 1.40 -10.59
N THR A 169 12.38 1.95 -9.50
CA THR A 169 13.19 2.31 -8.33
C THR A 169 12.69 1.54 -7.11
N PRO A 170 13.56 0.82 -6.39
CA PRO A 170 13.16 0.05 -5.22
C PRO A 170 12.81 0.96 -4.03
N THR A 171 11.99 0.46 -3.12
CA THR A 171 11.58 1.15 -1.91
C THR A 171 11.97 0.35 -0.67
N TYR A 172 12.89 0.87 0.14
CA TYR A 172 13.27 0.24 1.40
C TYR A 172 12.25 0.58 2.50
N THR A 173 11.66 -0.44 3.12
CA THR A 173 10.58 -0.26 4.10
C THR A 173 10.96 0.56 5.32
N TYR A 174 12.22 0.54 5.74
CA TYR A 174 12.69 1.32 6.89
C TYR A 174 12.68 2.82 6.61
N ASP A 175 13.16 3.22 5.44
CA ASP A 175 13.16 4.63 5.02
C ASP A 175 11.73 5.11 4.75
N LEU A 176 10.94 4.27 4.08
CA LEU A 176 9.52 4.55 3.85
C LEU A 176 8.77 4.79 5.16
N ALA A 177 8.98 3.94 6.18
CA ALA A 177 8.28 4.08 7.45
C ALA A 177 8.58 5.43 8.14
N ARG A 178 9.82 5.89 8.08
CA ARG A 178 10.20 7.22 8.61
C ARG A 178 9.54 8.35 7.82
N LEU A 179 9.59 8.27 6.50
CA LEU A 179 8.92 9.25 5.62
C LEU A 179 7.43 9.35 5.92
N LEU A 180 6.72 8.22 6.10
CA LEU A 180 5.29 8.22 6.39
C LEU A 180 4.98 8.89 7.74
N VAL A 181 5.82 8.71 8.76
CA VAL A 181 5.68 9.39 10.05
C VAL A 181 5.90 10.90 9.88
N ASP A 182 6.97 11.31 9.19
CA ASP A 182 7.25 12.71 8.92
C ASP A 182 6.10 13.38 8.13
N MET A 183 5.51 12.67 7.15
CA MET A 183 4.36 13.15 6.40
C MET A 183 3.13 13.38 7.30
N CYS A 184 2.89 12.52 8.30
CA CYS A 184 1.78 12.71 9.26
C CYS A 184 1.87 14.04 10.02
N GLU A 185 3.08 14.55 10.24
CA GLU A 185 3.30 15.82 10.94
C GLU A 185 3.07 17.07 10.06
N THR A 186 2.83 16.86 8.76
CA THR A 186 2.59 17.95 7.81
C THR A 186 1.13 18.07 7.41
N GLU A 187 0.82 19.12 6.63
CA GLU A 187 -0.46 19.33 5.96
C GLU A 187 -0.30 19.45 4.44
N LYS A 188 0.79 18.88 3.91
CA LYS A 188 1.10 18.86 2.47
C LYS A 188 0.36 17.70 1.80
N TYR A 189 -0.97 17.75 1.82
CA TYR A 189 -1.85 16.72 1.28
C TYR A 189 -1.69 16.53 -0.23
N GLY A 190 -2.04 15.35 -0.75
CA GLY A 190 -2.05 15.05 -2.17
C GLY A 190 -1.37 13.73 -2.53
N TYR A 191 -0.92 13.65 -3.79
CA TYR A 191 -0.29 12.47 -4.38
C TYR A 191 1.23 12.57 -4.32
N TYR A 192 1.89 11.43 -4.06
CA TYR A 192 3.34 11.32 -3.93
C TYR A 192 3.83 10.02 -4.57
N HIS A 193 5.04 10.05 -5.14
CA HIS A 193 5.83 8.87 -5.41
C HIS A 193 6.96 8.80 -4.36
N ALA A 194 7.06 7.67 -3.67
CA ALA A 194 8.09 7.47 -2.64
C ALA A 194 8.92 6.24 -2.99
N THR A 195 10.16 6.48 -3.40
CA THR A 195 11.14 5.45 -3.71
C THR A 195 12.50 5.91 -3.20
N ASN A 196 13.44 4.98 -3.01
CA ASN A 196 14.81 5.35 -2.70
C ASN A 196 15.48 5.92 -3.97
N ALA A 197 16.25 6.99 -3.78
CA ALA A 197 17.18 7.47 -4.78
C ALA A 197 18.55 6.85 -4.47
N GLU A 198 19.15 6.11 -5.42
CA GLU A 198 20.49 5.50 -5.42
C GLU A 198 20.97 4.83 -4.12
#